data_1eb97667f4894a923b4d40e177bd7575
#
_entry.id   1eb97667f4894a923b4d40e177bd7575
#
_cell.length_a   1.000
_cell.length_b   1.000
_cell.length_c   1.000
_cell.angle_alpha   90.00
_cell.angle_beta   90.00
_cell.angle_gamma   90.00
#
_symmetry.space_group_name_H-M   'P 1'
#
loop_
_entity.id
_entity.type
_entity.pdbx_description
1 polymer ?
#
loop_
_entity_poly.entity_id
_entity_poly.type
_entity_poly.pdbx_seq_one_letter_code
_entity_poly.pdbx_strand_id
1 'polypeptide(L)'
;MLLSRLAQVSQEVAATSARSRKTALLAELFREAEPDDVPAVIPYLAGRLPQGRIGVGWKVLGDPVTPAAEPSLTVREVDALLTRLAKVSGPGSQAERARLVGELLGASTEAEQRFLRGLLTGEVRQGALDAVAVEGLAQATGAASADVRRAVMLAGSLQPVAGALLADGPQALERFRLTVGRPVQPMLAHSASSVAEAVGKLGVCAVEEKLDGIRVQVHRDGDTVRVHTRTLDDITDRLPEVTEAARGLDVRRFILDGEVISFDGTGRPRSFQETAGRVGSRVDVATAARETPVSPVFFDALSVDGRDLLDLPFAERHAELARLVPEPMRVRRALVKGPDDLEAAERFLAETLERGHEGVVVKGLQAPYSAGRRGASWLKVKPVHTLDLVVLAAEWGHGRRTGKLSNLHLGARTADGGFAMLGKTFKGMTDAMLEWQTGRLREIALDESGYTVTVRPELVVEIAYDGLQRSSRYPAGVTLRFARVVRYREDKRPEEADTVETVLAAHPEVRQ
;
A
#
# COMPACT_ATOMS: atom_id res chain seq x y z
N MET A 1 -28.74 -10.72 -3.47
CA MET A 1 -28.04 -11.69 -2.58
C MET A 1 -28.34 -11.37 -1.11
N LEU A 2 -28.54 -12.39 -0.25
CA LEU A 2 -28.67 -12.20 1.20
C LEU A 2 -27.31 -11.87 1.84
N LEU A 3 -27.31 -11.00 2.85
CA LEU A 3 -26.11 -10.67 3.64
C LEU A 3 -25.53 -11.90 4.34
N SER A 4 -26.38 -12.80 4.82
CA SER A 4 -25.99 -14.06 5.47
C SER A 4 -25.08 -14.91 4.59
N ARG A 5 -25.37 -15.00 3.29
CA ARG A 5 -24.53 -15.74 2.35
C ARG A 5 -23.14 -15.11 2.19
N LEU A 6 -23.08 -13.79 2.09
CA LEU A 6 -21.81 -13.05 2.03
C LEU A 6 -21.01 -13.23 3.34
N ALA A 7 -21.64 -13.11 4.49
CA ALA A 7 -21.02 -13.30 5.80
C ALA A 7 -20.46 -14.73 5.97
N GLN A 8 -21.21 -15.74 5.54
CA GLN A 8 -20.79 -17.14 5.56
C GLN A 8 -19.52 -17.35 4.71
N VAL A 9 -19.56 -16.92 3.44
CA VAL A 9 -18.40 -17.08 2.54
C VAL A 9 -17.18 -16.31 3.07
N SER A 10 -17.39 -15.11 3.60
CA SER A 10 -16.32 -14.33 4.24
C SER A 10 -15.65 -15.11 5.37
N GLN A 11 -16.44 -15.77 6.23
CA GLN A 11 -15.93 -16.61 7.31
C GLN A 11 -15.18 -17.85 6.80
N GLU A 12 -15.72 -18.55 5.80
CA GLU A 12 -15.09 -19.74 5.22
C GLU A 12 -13.75 -19.40 4.54
N VAL A 13 -13.69 -18.27 3.82
CA VAL A 13 -12.46 -17.75 3.20
C VAL A 13 -11.41 -17.38 4.26
N ALA A 14 -11.82 -16.82 5.38
CA ALA A 14 -10.93 -16.50 6.49
C ALA A 14 -10.39 -17.76 7.19
N ALA A 15 -11.20 -18.82 7.26
CA ALA A 15 -10.85 -20.06 7.94
C ALA A 15 -9.87 -20.97 7.18
N THR A 16 -9.60 -20.74 5.90
CA THR A 16 -8.68 -21.55 5.10
C THR A 16 -7.44 -20.77 4.65
N SER A 17 -6.28 -21.43 4.63
CA SER A 17 -5.07 -20.94 4.00
C SER A 17 -4.92 -21.39 2.54
N ALA A 18 -5.68 -22.41 2.11
CA ALA A 18 -5.60 -23.00 0.78
C ALA A 18 -6.17 -22.07 -0.29
N ARG A 19 -5.31 -21.56 -1.18
CA ARG A 19 -5.68 -20.62 -2.24
C ARG A 19 -6.77 -21.18 -3.16
N SER A 20 -6.66 -22.46 -3.56
CA SER A 20 -7.65 -23.12 -4.40
C SER A 20 -9.04 -23.17 -3.75
N ARG A 21 -9.11 -23.45 -2.43
CA ARG A 21 -10.39 -23.44 -1.70
C ARG A 21 -10.99 -22.03 -1.63
N LYS A 22 -10.18 -21.01 -1.37
CA LYS A 22 -10.64 -19.61 -1.41
C LYS A 22 -11.20 -19.24 -2.79
N THR A 23 -10.49 -19.61 -3.87
CA THR A 23 -10.94 -19.36 -5.24
C THR A 23 -12.29 -20.03 -5.52
N ALA A 24 -12.47 -21.29 -5.12
CA ALA A 24 -13.71 -22.02 -5.31
C ALA A 24 -14.90 -21.37 -4.55
N LEU A 25 -14.69 -21.00 -3.28
CA LEU A 25 -15.72 -20.32 -2.46
C LEU A 25 -16.15 -18.98 -3.09
N LEU A 26 -15.21 -18.19 -3.58
CA LEU A 26 -15.53 -16.94 -4.25
C LEU A 26 -16.20 -17.16 -5.61
N ALA A 27 -15.81 -18.21 -6.35
CA ALA A 27 -16.48 -18.57 -7.60
C ALA A 27 -17.95 -18.96 -7.40
N GLU A 28 -18.25 -19.73 -6.35
CA GLU A 28 -19.62 -20.06 -5.96
C GLU A 28 -20.41 -18.78 -5.66
N LEU A 29 -19.87 -17.90 -4.81
CA LEU A 29 -20.52 -16.64 -4.45
C LEU A 29 -20.80 -15.76 -5.68
N PHE A 30 -19.85 -15.64 -6.60
CA PHE A 30 -20.03 -14.83 -7.81
C PHE A 30 -21.05 -15.41 -8.78
N ARG A 31 -21.25 -16.75 -8.83
CA ARG A 31 -22.35 -17.35 -9.60
C ARG A 31 -23.73 -17.05 -9.05
N GLU A 32 -23.82 -16.82 -7.73
CA GLU A 32 -25.06 -16.47 -7.04
C GLU A 32 -25.34 -14.96 -7.07
N ALA A 33 -24.31 -14.13 -7.33
CA ALA A 33 -24.43 -12.67 -7.33
C ALA A 33 -25.08 -12.16 -8.62
N GLU A 34 -26.03 -11.24 -8.45
CA GLU A 34 -26.55 -10.44 -9.58
C GLU A 34 -25.58 -9.27 -9.88
N PRO A 35 -25.58 -8.73 -11.13
CA PRO A 35 -24.75 -7.56 -11.46
C PRO A 35 -24.95 -6.39 -10.51
N ASP A 36 -26.15 -6.15 -10.01
CA ASP A 36 -26.49 -5.08 -9.07
C ASP A 36 -25.99 -5.30 -7.64
N ASP A 37 -25.60 -6.53 -7.27
CA ASP A 37 -24.99 -6.83 -5.97
C ASP A 37 -23.49 -6.48 -5.94
N VAL A 38 -22.82 -6.49 -7.10
CA VAL A 38 -21.37 -6.36 -7.25
C VAL A 38 -20.79 -5.10 -6.61
N PRO A 39 -21.43 -3.91 -6.72
CA PRO A 39 -20.91 -2.67 -6.13
C PRO A 39 -20.69 -2.76 -4.61
N ALA A 40 -21.45 -3.60 -3.92
CA ALA A 40 -21.34 -3.82 -2.48
C ALA A 40 -20.56 -5.11 -2.14
N VAL A 41 -20.84 -6.23 -2.82
CA VAL A 41 -20.24 -7.54 -2.53
C VAL A 41 -18.71 -7.50 -2.59
N ILE A 42 -18.14 -6.92 -3.63
CA ILE A 42 -16.67 -6.89 -3.82
C ILE A 42 -15.96 -6.06 -2.75
N PRO A 43 -16.35 -4.80 -2.47
CA PRO A 43 -15.74 -4.05 -1.38
C PRO A 43 -15.92 -4.71 -0.01
N TYR A 44 -17.09 -5.23 0.29
CA TYR A 44 -17.36 -5.86 1.58
C TYR A 44 -16.51 -7.10 1.81
N LEU A 45 -16.32 -7.95 0.80
CA LEU A 45 -15.35 -9.04 0.86
C LEU A 45 -13.93 -8.54 1.13
N ALA A 46 -13.56 -7.41 0.54
CA ALA A 46 -12.25 -6.80 0.74
C ALA A 46 -12.12 -6.02 2.07
N GLY A 47 -13.13 -6.04 2.92
CA GLY A 47 -13.18 -5.30 4.18
C GLY A 47 -13.20 -3.77 3.98
N ARG A 48 -13.78 -3.32 2.88
CA ARG A 48 -13.87 -1.90 2.51
C ARG A 48 -15.32 -1.48 2.36
N LEU A 49 -15.60 -0.24 2.74
CA LEU A 49 -16.89 0.39 2.52
C LEU A 49 -16.82 1.27 1.26
N PRO A 50 -17.71 1.07 0.27
CA PRO A 50 -17.81 1.98 -0.89
C PRO A 50 -18.03 3.43 -0.47
N GLN A 51 -18.72 3.64 0.64
CA GLN A 51 -19.03 4.95 1.22
C GLN A 51 -17.82 5.65 1.87
N GLY A 52 -16.69 4.95 2.03
CA GLY A 52 -15.53 5.46 2.75
C GLY A 52 -15.78 5.59 4.26
N ARG A 53 -15.43 6.74 4.85
CA ARG A 53 -15.61 6.96 6.30
C ARG A 53 -17.05 7.34 6.60
N ILE A 54 -17.76 6.50 7.34
CA ILE A 54 -19.18 6.71 7.72
C ILE A 54 -19.36 7.28 9.14
N GLY A 55 -18.28 7.57 9.85
CA GLY A 55 -18.32 8.20 11.17
C GLY A 55 -18.82 7.29 12.30
N VAL A 56 -18.78 5.98 12.13
CA VAL A 56 -19.10 4.97 13.15
C VAL A 56 -17.81 4.48 13.80
N GLY A 57 -17.71 4.62 15.11
CA GLY A 57 -16.56 4.16 15.90
C GLY A 57 -16.95 3.04 16.87
N TRP A 58 -15.96 2.46 17.54
CA TRP A 58 -16.10 1.38 18.50
C TRP A 58 -17.16 1.63 19.57
N LYS A 59 -17.33 2.88 20.02
CA LYS A 59 -18.31 3.25 21.04
C LYS A 59 -19.74 2.97 20.61
N VAL A 60 -20.08 3.20 19.34
CA VAL A 60 -21.42 2.94 18.79
C VAL A 60 -21.65 1.45 18.53
N LEU A 61 -20.57 0.72 18.21
CA LEU A 61 -20.63 -0.72 17.94
C LEU A 61 -20.54 -1.59 19.19
N GLY A 62 -20.14 -1.03 20.34
CA GLY A 62 -19.90 -1.75 21.58
C GLY A 62 -21.17 -2.18 22.31
N ASP A 63 -22.29 -1.50 22.08
CA ASP A 63 -23.54 -1.83 22.72
C ASP A 63 -24.10 -3.17 22.21
N PRO A 64 -24.53 -4.09 23.12
CA PRO A 64 -25.14 -5.34 22.73
C PRO A 64 -26.51 -5.08 22.09
N VAL A 65 -26.71 -5.64 20.90
CA VAL A 65 -28.00 -5.60 20.20
C VAL A 65 -28.48 -7.03 20.00
N THR A 66 -29.72 -7.33 20.37
CA THR A 66 -30.33 -8.67 20.19
C THR A 66 -30.36 -9.00 18.69
N PRO A 67 -29.73 -10.12 18.26
CA PRO A 67 -29.74 -10.50 16.84
C PRO A 67 -31.14 -10.97 16.40
N ALA A 68 -31.42 -10.82 15.10
CA ALA A 68 -32.56 -11.46 14.47
C ALA A 68 -32.40 -12.98 14.46
N ALA A 69 -33.51 -13.70 14.58
CA ALA A 69 -33.51 -15.16 14.55
C ALA A 69 -33.24 -15.74 13.16
N GLU A 70 -33.75 -15.06 12.12
CA GLU A 70 -33.65 -15.49 10.71
C GLU A 70 -33.03 -14.41 9.85
N PRO A 71 -32.19 -14.77 8.82
CA PRO A 71 -31.62 -13.82 7.91
C PRO A 71 -32.69 -13.26 6.96
N SER A 72 -32.76 -11.94 6.86
CA SER A 72 -33.71 -11.26 5.96
C SER A 72 -33.05 -10.14 5.13
N LEU A 73 -31.91 -9.62 5.58
CA LEU A 73 -31.26 -8.50 4.92
C LEU A 73 -30.57 -8.90 3.62
N THR A 74 -30.79 -8.14 2.58
CA THR A 74 -30.02 -8.21 1.35
C THR A 74 -28.78 -7.30 1.41
N VAL A 75 -27.75 -7.63 0.64
CA VAL A 75 -26.54 -6.80 0.52
C VAL A 75 -26.88 -5.39 0.05
N ARG A 76 -27.85 -5.24 -0.84
CA ARG A 76 -28.30 -3.93 -1.37
C ARG A 76 -29.01 -3.07 -0.31
N GLU A 77 -29.84 -3.68 0.54
CA GLU A 77 -30.48 -2.96 1.66
C GLU A 77 -29.44 -2.46 2.67
N VAL A 78 -28.46 -3.30 2.99
CA VAL A 78 -27.33 -2.92 3.86
C VAL A 78 -26.53 -1.76 3.23
N ASP A 79 -26.21 -1.84 1.95
CA ASP A 79 -25.46 -0.78 1.24
C ASP A 79 -26.24 0.54 1.20
N ALA A 80 -27.55 0.48 0.97
CA ALA A 80 -28.41 1.66 1.01
C ALA A 80 -28.46 2.28 2.42
N LEU A 81 -28.50 1.47 3.48
CA LEU A 81 -28.49 1.95 4.86
C LEU A 81 -27.12 2.58 5.22
N LEU A 82 -26.01 1.94 4.85
CA LEU A 82 -24.66 2.49 5.05
C LEU A 82 -24.44 3.78 4.25
N THR A 83 -25.05 3.90 3.07
CA THR A 83 -25.05 5.12 2.28
C THR A 83 -25.82 6.25 2.96
N ARG A 84 -26.99 5.95 3.58
CA ARG A 84 -27.71 6.92 4.42
C ARG A 84 -26.85 7.36 5.60
N LEU A 85 -26.24 6.41 6.27
CA LEU A 85 -25.39 6.62 7.45
C LEU A 85 -24.17 7.52 7.16
N ALA A 86 -23.57 7.38 5.99
CA ALA A 86 -22.47 8.22 5.52
C ALA A 86 -22.88 9.70 5.32
N LYS A 87 -24.16 9.96 5.03
CA LYS A 87 -24.69 11.32 4.80
C LYS A 87 -25.11 12.02 6.11
N VAL A 88 -25.15 11.32 7.23
CA VAL A 88 -25.54 11.91 8.51
C VAL A 88 -24.51 12.93 8.97
N SER A 89 -24.93 14.20 9.16
CA SER A 89 -24.07 15.31 9.58
C SER A 89 -24.85 16.33 10.42
N GLY A 90 -24.14 17.23 11.09
CA GLY A 90 -24.74 18.32 11.89
C GLY A 90 -25.12 17.92 13.33
N PRO A 91 -25.82 18.81 14.05
CA PRO A 91 -26.26 18.56 15.42
C PRO A 91 -27.15 17.31 15.52
N GLY A 92 -26.90 16.46 16.53
CA GLY A 92 -27.65 15.20 16.72
C GLY A 92 -27.15 14.02 15.86
N SER A 93 -26.14 14.22 15.00
CA SER A 93 -25.61 13.19 14.09
C SER A 93 -25.12 11.91 14.80
N GLN A 94 -24.61 12.01 16.02
CA GLN A 94 -24.16 10.83 16.78
C GLN A 94 -25.35 9.95 17.20
N ALA A 95 -26.43 10.54 17.69
CA ALA A 95 -27.63 9.82 18.07
C ALA A 95 -28.29 9.14 16.86
N GLU A 96 -28.37 9.85 15.73
CA GLU A 96 -28.92 9.28 14.50
C GLU A 96 -28.07 8.15 13.94
N ARG A 97 -26.72 8.27 13.97
CA ARG A 97 -25.84 7.16 13.63
C ARG A 97 -26.03 5.95 14.53
N ALA A 98 -26.12 6.16 15.85
CA ALA A 98 -26.36 5.09 16.79
C ALA A 98 -27.68 4.39 16.52
N ARG A 99 -28.76 5.14 16.23
CA ARG A 99 -30.07 4.61 15.88
C ARG A 99 -30.02 3.74 14.61
N LEU A 100 -29.39 4.25 13.53
CA LEU A 100 -29.28 3.52 12.26
C LEU A 100 -28.42 2.25 12.39
N VAL A 101 -27.34 2.31 13.17
CA VAL A 101 -26.51 1.13 13.46
C VAL A 101 -27.29 0.12 14.30
N GLY A 102 -28.07 0.58 15.29
CA GLY A 102 -28.95 -0.28 16.09
C GLY A 102 -30.01 -0.98 15.24
N GLU A 103 -30.65 -0.26 14.30
CA GLU A 103 -31.57 -0.86 13.31
C GLU A 103 -30.90 -1.95 12.47
N LEU A 104 -29.72 -1.64 11.92
CA LEU A 104 -28.97 -2.59 11.10
C LEU A 104 -28.62 -3.86 11.88
N LEU A 105 -28.04 -3.70 13.07
CA LEU A 105 -27.64 -4.82 13.90
C LEU A 105 -28.85 -5.60 14.43
N GLY A 106 -29.97 -4.94 14.78
CA GLY A 106 -31.18 -5.59 15.23
C GLY A 106 -31.89 -6.44 14.16
N ALA A 107 -31.76 -6.04 12.89
CA ALA A 107 -32.24 -6.80 11.74
C ALA A 107 -31.28 -7.90 11.28
N SER A 108 -30.06 -7.96 11.84
CA SER A 108 -29.01 -8.92 11.46
C SER A 108 -29.00 -10.12 12.42
N THR A 109 -28.75 -11.31 11.89
CA THR A 109 -28.43 -12.50 12.68
C THR A 109 -27.08 -12.34 13.39
N GLU A 110 -26.74 -13.20 14.33
CA GLU A 110 -25.47 -13.14 15.06
C GLU A 110 -24.24 -13.22 14.12
N ALA A 111 -24.29 -14.08 13.09
CA ALA A 111 -23.24 -14.21 12.11
C ALA A 111 -23.08 -12.94 11.25
N GLU A 112 -24.20 -12.35 10.84
CA GLU A 112 -24.22 -11.09 10.09
C GLU A 112 -23.73 -9.91 10.95
N GLN A 113 -24.14 -9.82 12.23
CA GLN A 113 -23.62 -8.81 13.15
C GLN A 113 -22.10 -8.89 13.31
N ARG A 114 -21.55 -10.10 13.43
CA ARG A 114 -20.10 -10.32 13.52
C ARG A 114 -19.39 -9.82 12.26
N PHE A 115 -19.92 -10.16 11.08
CA PHE A 115 -19.39 -9.68 9.80
C PHE A 115 -19.47 -8.16 9.68
N LEU A 116 -20.62 -7.56 9.96
CA LEU A 116 -20.84 -6.11 9.89
C LEU A 116 -19.94 -5.34 10.86
N ARG A 117 -19.78 -5.80 12.11
CA ARG A 117 -18.85 -5.18 13.06
C ARG A 117 -17.42 -5.21 12.52
N GLY A 118 -16.97 -6.34 11.99
CA GLY A 118 -15.67 -6.45 11.35
C GLY A 118 -15.51 -5.54 10.12
N LEU A 119 -16.55 -5.40 9.31
CA LEU A 119 -16.54 -4.51 8.13
C LEU A 119 -16.48 -3.03 8.54
N LEU A 120 -17.28 -2.62 9.51
CA LEU A 120 -17.35 -1.24 10.00
C LEU A 120 -16.09 -0.80 10.76
N THR A 121 -15.39 -1.74 11.39
CA THR A 121 -14.11 -1.47 12.09
C THR A 121 -12.87 -1.67 11.21
N GLY A 122 -13.04 -2.15 9.97
CA GLY A 122 -11.93 -2.47 9.06
C GLY A 122 -11.15 -3.72 9.47
N GLU A 123 -11.76 -4.63 10.23
CA GLU A 123 -11.15 -5.87 10.72
C GLU A 123 -11.41 -7.09 9.83
N VAL A 124 -12.23 -6.96 8.79
CA VAL A 124 -12.40 -8.01 7.79
C VAL A 124 -11.09 -8.19 7.03
N ARG A 125 -10.32 -9.21 7.38
CA ARG A 125 -9.01 -9.51 6.79
C ARG A 125 -9.02 -10.93 6.24
N GLN A 126 -8.99 -11.05 4.93
CA GLN A 126 -9.05 -12.34 4.23
C GLN A 126 -7.76 -12.69 3.46
N GLY A 127 -6.67 -11.95 3.73
CA GLY A 127 -5.39 -12.07 3.02
C GLY A 127 -5.41 -11.34 1.67
N ALA A 128 -4.57 -11.74 0.72
CA ALA A 128 -4.46 -11.13 -0.61
C ALA A 128 -5.71 -11.43 -1.48
N LEU A 129 -6.87 -10.90 -1.05
CA LEU A 129 -8.18 -11.24 -1.61
C LEU A 129 -8.32 -10.81 -3.07
N ASP A 130 -7.76 -9.64 -3.47
CA ASP A 130 -7.95 -9.10 -4.82
C ASP A 130 -7.52 -10.11 -5.91
N ALA A 131 -6.37 -10.76 -5.76
CA ALA A 131 -5.90 -11.74 -6.73
C ALA A 131 -6.73 -13.04 -6.73
N VAL A 132 -7.24 -13.45 -5.56
CA VAL A 132 -8.09 -14.65 -5.42
C VAL A 132 -9.49 -14.35 -5.95
N ALA A 133 -10.00 -13.14 -5.72
CA ALA A 133 -11.30 -12.71 -6.25
C ALA A 133 -11.31 -12.64 -7.78
N VAL A 134 -10.22 -12.16 -8.40
CA VAL A 134 -10.05 -12.19 -9.87
C VAL A 134 -10.11 -13.63 -10.40
N GLU A 135 -9.44 -14.58 -9.72
CA GLU A 135 -9.46 -15.99 -10.14
C GLU A 135 -10.84 -16.63 -9.90
N GLY A 136 -11.49 -16.29 -8.78
CA GLY A 136 -12.84 -16.74 -8.50
C GLY A 136 -13.86 -16.23 -9.52
N LEU A 137 -13.75 -14.96 -9.92
CA LEU A 137 -14.60 -14.38 -10.94
C LEU A 137 -14.37 -15.02 -12.32
N ALA A 138 -13.10 -15.25 -12.71
CA ALA A 138 -12.75 -15.95 -13.92
C ALA A 138 -13.36 -17.36 -13.95
N GLN A 139 -13.23 -18.12 -12.86
CA GLN A 139 -13.83 -19.45 -12.72
C GLN A 139 -15.37 -19.41 -12.73
N ALA A 140 -15.99 -18.40 -12.13
CA ALA A 140 -17.43 -18.24 -12.12
C ALA A 140 -18.04 -18.02 -13.50
N THR A 141 -17.34 -17.23 -14.34
CA THR A 141 -17.84 -16.77 -15.64
C THR A 141 -17.27 -17.53 -16.84
N GLY A 142 -16.32 -18.45 -16.62
CA GLY A 142 -15.64 -19.17 -17.70
C GLY A 142 -14.63 -18.31 -18.48
N ALA A 143 -14.31 -17.12 -18.01
CA ALA A 143 -13.32 -16.24 -18.62
C ALA A 143 -11.88 -16.69 -18.29
N ALA A 144 -10.91 -16.38 -19.18
CA ALA A 144 -9.51 -16.63 -18.90
C ALA A 144 -9.02 -15.68 -17.79
N SER A 145 -8.37 -16.21 -16.74
CA SER A 145 -7.88 -15.40 -15.63
C SER A 145 -6.91 -14.29 -16.04
N ALA A 146 -6.18 -14.48 -17.14
CA ALA A 146 -5.28 -13.45 -17.68
C ALA A 146 -6.05 -12.24 -18.22
N ASP A 147 -7.16 -12.50 -18.92
CA ASP A 147 -7.99 -11.46 -19.52
C ASP A 147 -8.76 -10.69 -18.44
N VAL A 148 -9.29 -11.40 -17.43
CA VAL A 148 -9.91 -10.74 -16.28
C VAL A 148 -8.92 -9.83 -15.54
N ARG A 149 -7.69 -10.30 -15.30
CA ARG A 149 -6.64 -9.46 -14.68
C ARG A 149 -6.32 -8.23 -15.52
N ARG A 150 -6.20 -8.40 -16.83
CA ARG A 150 -5.96 -7.29 -17.76
C ARG A 150 -7.10 -6.27 -17.71
N ALA A 151 -8.33 -6.74 -17.76
CA ALA A 151 -9.51 -5.87 -17.67
C ALA A 151 -9.57 -5.11 -16.33
N VAL A 152 -9.28 -5.78 -15.21
CA VAL A 152 -9.21 -5.14 -13.87
C VAL A 152 -8.11 -4.08 -13.82
N MET A 153 -6.95 -4.35 -14.41
CA MET A 153 -5.89 -3.36 -14.56
C MET A 153 -6.39 -2.11 -15.29
N LEU A 154 -7.02 -2.29 -16.44
CA LEU A 154 -7.49 -1.21 -17.31
C LEU A 154 -8.70 -0.47 -16.74
N ALA A 155 -9.55 -1.17 -15.97
CA ALA A 155 -10.70 -0.58 -15.30
C ALA A 155 -10.32 0.13 -13.98
N GLY A 156 -9.12 -0.12 -13.43
CA GLY A 156 -8.67 0.39 -12.15
C GLY A 156 -9.20 -0.39 -10.93
N SER A 157 -10.28 -1.16 -11.08
CA SER A 157 -10.85 -1.99 -9.99
C SER A 157 -11.59 -3.21 -10.52
N LEU A 158 -11.84 -4.17 -9.61
CA LEU A 158 -12.55 -5.42 -9.95
C LEU A 158 -14.07 -5.19 -10.19
N GLN A 159 -14.67 -4.20 -9.52
CA GLN A 159 -16.12 -3.98 -9.55
C GLN A 159 -16.72 -3.81 -10.95
N PRO A 160 -16.26 -2.88 -11.81
CA PRO A 160 -16.83 -2.71 -13.14
C PRO A 160 -16.64 -3.94 -14.04
N VAL A 161 -15.52 -4.66 -13.85
CA VAL A 161 -15.24 -5.90 -14.61
C VAL A 161 -16.17 -7.01 -14.17
N ALA A 162 -16.39 -7.17 -12.88
CA ALA A 162 -17.30 -8.18 -12.34
C ALA A 162 -18.75 -7.92 -12.78
N GLY A 163 -19.20 -6.65 -12.69
CA GLY A 163 -20.53 -6.28 -13.17
C GLY A 163 -20.73 -6.61 -14.64
N ALA A 164 -19.76 -6.26 -15.49
CA ALA A 164 -19.82 -6.56 -16.93
C ALA A 164 -19.79 -8.07 -17.23
N LEU A 165 -18.91 -8.83 -16.54
CA LEU A 165 -18.81 -10.27 -16.73
C LEU A 165 -20.07 -11.02 -16.30
N LEU A 166 -20.68 -10.64 -15.16
CA LEU A 166 -21.90 -11.26 -14.67
C LEU A 166 -23.13 -10.91 -15.52
N ALA A 167 -23.16 -9.71 -16.13
CA ALA A 167 -24.25 -9.30 -17.01
C ALA A 167 -24.14 -9.91 -18.41
N ASP A 168 -22.95 -9.85 -19.02
CA ASP A 168 -22.79 -10.07 -20.45
C ASP A 168 -21.80 -11.21 -20.78
N GLY A 169 -21.19 -11.85 -19.79
CA GLY A 169 -20.25 -12.95 -19.97
C GLY A 169 -18.85 -12.50 -20.44
N PRO A 170 -17.97 -13.47 -20.85
CA PRO A 170 -16.55 -13.20 -21.14
C PRO A 170 -16.29 -12.15 -22.23
N GLN A 171 -17.15 -12.02 -23.23
CA GLN A 171 -17.04 -11.02 -24.30
C GLN A 171 -17.07 -9.57 -23.78
N ALA A 172 -17.62 -9.34 -22.59
CA ALA A 172 -17.64 -8.01 -21.98
C ALA A 172 -16.23 -7.47 -21.67
N LEU A 173 -15.22 -8.34 -21.58
CA LEU A 173 -13.84 -7.95 -21.33
C LEU A 173 -13.25 -7.08 -22.44
N GLU A 174 -13.72 -7.19 -23.67
CA GLU A 174 -13.29 -6.38 -24.82
C GLU A 174 -13.58 -4.88 -24.66
N ARG A 175 -14.51 -4.52 -23.76
CA ARG A 175 -14.86 -3.13 -23.46
C ARG A 175 -13.78 -2.41 -22.65
N PHE A 176 -12.94 -3.16 -21.94
CA PHE A 176 -11.88 -2.61 -21.08
C PHE A 176 -10.62 -2.38 -21.89
N ARG A 177 -10.43 -1.14 -22.33
CA ARG A 177 -9.28 -0.70 -23.13
C ARG A 177 -8.55 0.43 -22.40
N LEU A 178 -7.25 0.57 -22.71
CA LEU A 178 -6.48 1.72 -22.25
C LEU A 178 -7.11 3.01 -22.81
N THR A 179 -7.46 3.90 -21.90
CA THR A 179 -8.17 5.14 -22.26
C THR A 179 -7.52 6.32 -21.56
N VAL A 180 -7.09 7.32 -22.33
CA VAL A 180 -6.57 8.57 -21.76
C VAL A 180 -7.63 9.22 -20.87
N GLY A 181 -7.23 9.67 -19.69
CA GLY A 181 -8.15 10.23 -18.68
C GLY A 181 -8.71 9.18 -17.70
N ARG A 182 -8.55 7.88 -17.97
CA ARG A 182 -8.88 6.79 -17.03
C ARG A 182 -7.60 6.14 -16.53
N PRO A 183 -7.25 6.31 -15.24
CA PRO A 183 -6.02 5.74 -14.71
C PRO A 183 -6.09 4.21 -14.63
N VAL A 184 -4.96 3.57 -14.87
CA VAL A 184 -4.82 2.12 -14.77
C VAL A 184 -4.06 1.73 -13.49
N GLN A 185 -4.30 0.52 -13.00
CA GLN A 185 -3.54 0.04 -11.85
C GLN A 185 -2.04 0.01 -12.16
N PRO A 186 -1.19 0.57 -11.29
CA PRO A 186 0.24 0.63 -11.57
C PRO A 186 0.92 -0.72 -11.41
N MET A 187 1.92 -0.99 -12.24
CA MET A 187 2.84 -2.10 -12.07
C MET A 187 3.70 -1.90 -10.81
N LEU A 188 3.91 -2.96 -10.03
CA LEU A 188 4.64 -2.92 -8.76
C LEU A 188 5.90 -3.77 -8.83
N ALA A 189 6.99 -3.30 -8.20
CA ALA A 189 8.24 -4.03 -8.06
C ALA A 189 8.23 -4.99 -6.86
N HIS A 190 8.76 -6.21 -7.03
CA HIS A 190 9.14 -7.09 -5.93
C HIS A 190 10.43 -6.61 -5.26
N SER A 191 10.66 -7.02 -4.02
CA SER A 191 11.96 -6.80 -3.38
C SER A 191 12.96 -7.87 -3.81
N ALA A 192 14.18 -7.45 -4.06
CA ALA A 192 15.36 -8.31 -4.12
C ALA A 192 16.33 -7.89 -3.01
N SER A 193 17.14 -8.81 -2.53
CA SER A 193 18.09 -8.59 -1.44
C SER A 193 19.33 -7.84 -1.91
N SER A 194 19.67 -7.95 -3.20
CA SER A 194 20.84 -7.32 -3.81
C SER A 194 20.63 -7.06 -5.30
N VAL A 195 21.48 -6.20 -5.87
CA VAL A 195 21.53 -5.97 -7.33
C VAL A 195 21.95 -7.25 -8.04
N ALA A 196 22.88 -8.03 -7.47
CA ALA A 196 23.32 -9.31 -8.03
C ALA A 196 22.18 -10.31 -8.16
N GLU A 197 21.32 -10.42 -7.12
CA GLU A 197 20.11 -11.25 -7.19
C GLU A 197 19.16 -10.75 -8.31
N ALA A 198 18.95 -9.45 -8.39
CA ALA A 198 18.03 -8.88 -9.35
C ALA A 198 18.52 -9.07 -10.80
N VAL A 199 19.79 -8.79 -11.07
CA VAL A 199 20.43 -8.99 -12.38
C VAL A 199 20.47 -10.48 -12.74
N GLY A 200 20.81 -11.34 -11.79
CA GLY A 200 20.81 -12.81 -11.99
C GLY A 200 19.43 -13.35 -12.39
N LYS A 201 18.35 -12.79 -11.85
CA LYS A 201 16.97 -13.18 -12.20
C LYS A 201 16.47 -12.63 -13.54
N LEU A 202 16.89 -11.42 -13.90
CA LEU A 202 16.35 -10.69 -15.05
C LEU A 202 17.23 -10.79 -16.31
N GLY A 203 18.51 -11.11 -16.15
CA GLY A 203 19.47 -11.11 -17.26
C GLY A 203 19.70 -9.69 -17.77
N VAL A 204 19.48 -9.48 -19.07
CA VAL A 204 19.60 -8.14 -19.69
C VAL A 204 18.50 -7.22 -19.15
N CYS A 205 18.92 -6.14 -18.51
CA CYS A 205 17.99 -5.28 -17.74
C CYS A 205 18.42 -3.81 -17.75
N ALA A 206 17.53 -2.94 -17.30
CA ALA A 206 17.83 -1.57 -16.94
C ALA A 206 17.82 -1.44 -15.40
N VAL A 207 18.80 -0.75 -14.86
CA VAL A 207 18.87 -0.35 -13.46
C VAL A 207 18.53 1.12 -13.37
N GLU A 208 17.44 1.48 -12.73
CA GLU A 208 16.93 2.86 -12.62
C GLU A 208 16.99 3.35 -11.19
N GLU A 209 17.19 4.66 -10.99
CA GLU A 209 17.09 5.29 -9.68
C GLU A 209 15.72 5.03 -9.07
N LYS A 210 15.70 4.56 -7.84
CA LYS A 210 14.46 4.44 -7.07
C LYS A 210 14.19 5.74 -6.34
N LEU A 211 13.29 6.51 -6.91
CA LEU A 211 12.85 7.78 -6.35
C LEU A 211 12.01 7.55 -5.08
N ASP A 212 12.10 8.43 -4.08
CA ASP A 212 11.28 8.42 -2.87
C ASP A 212 10.31 9.61 -2.89
N GLY A 213 9.39 9.60 -3.83
CA GLY A 213 8.39 10.64 -4.06
C GLY A 213 6.95 10.10 -4.02
N ILE A 214 6.08 10.76 -4.75
CA ILE A 214 4.68 10.36 -4.93
C ILE A 214 4.50 9.85 -6.35
N ARG A 215 4.18 8.56 -6.50
CA ARG A 215 3.94 7.96 -7.81
C ARG A 215 2.70 8.56 -8.45
N VAL A 216 2.84 8.89 -9.73
CA VAL A 216 1.77 9.48 -10.53
C VAL A 216 1.65 8.82 -11.90
N GLN A 217 0.43 8.75 -12.41
CA GLN A 217 0.14 8.62 -13.83
C GLN A 217 -0.30 9.97 -14.37
N VAL A 218 0.37 10.44 -15.41
CA VAL A 218 0.04 11.70 -16.08
C VAL A 218 -0.61 11.38 -17.42
N HIS A 219 -1.86 11.81 -17.57
CA HIS A 219 -2.64 11.65 -18.78
C HIS A 219 -2.79 13.01 -19.46
N ARG A 220 -2.57 13.08 -20.76
CA ARG A 220 -2.84 14.27 -21.56
C ARG A 220 -3.68 13.91 -22.79
N ASP A 221 -4.74 14.69 -23.01
CA ASP A 221 -5.55 14.66 -24.24
C ASP A 221 -5.81 16.10 -24.70
N GLY A 222 -5.09 16.51 -25.73
CA GLY A 222 -5.07 17.91 -26.17
C GLY A 222 -4.54 18.86 -25.09
N ASP A 223 -5.37 19.75 -24.62
CA ASP A 223 -5.03 20.72 -23.56
C ASP A 223 -5.40 20.23 -22.16
N THR A 224 -6.17 19.12 -22.08
CA THR A 224 -6.57 18.53 -20.81
C THR A 224 -5.44 17.63 -20.28
N VAL A 225 -4.99 17.92 -19.04
CA VAL A 225 -4.06 17.10 -18.30
C VAL A 225 -4.74 16.59 -17.04
N ARG A 226 -4.54 15.33 -16.70
CA ARG A 226 -4.95 14.70 -15.46
C ARG A 226 -3.76 14.02 -14.81
N VAL A 227 -3.67 14.14 -13.48
CA VAL A 227 -2.61 13.54 -12.67
C VAL A 227 -3.27 12.66 -11.62
N HIS A 228 -2.95 11.37 -11.66
CA HIS A 228 -3.51 10.37 -10.75
C HIS A 228 -2.43 9.76 -9.87
N THR A 229 -2.76 9.53 -8.59
CA THR A 229 -1.87 8.85 -7.65
C THR A 229 -1.76 7.35 -7.92
N ARG A 230 -0.89 6.66 -7.15
CA ARG A 230 -0.81 5.19 -7.11
C ARG A 230 -2.14 4.51 -6.77
N THR A 231 -3.01 5.17 -5.99
CA THR A 231 -4.34 4.70 -5.61
C THR A 231 -5.43 5.13 -6.58
N LEU A 232 -5.05 5.76 -7.69
CA LEU A 232 -5.87 6.25 -8.79
C LEU A 232 -6.71 7.49 -8.44
N ASP A 233 -6.41 8.14 -7.31
CA ASP A 233 -7.06 9.41 -6.95
C ASP A 233 -6.58 10.54 -7.87
N ASP A 234 -7.51 11.36 -8.35
CA ASP A 234 -7.19 12.56 -9.13
C ASP A 234 -6.66 13.66 -8.18
N ILE A 235 -5.43 14.10 -8.44
CA ILE A 235 -4.76 15.17 -7.70
C ILE A 235 -4.30 16.32 -8.61
N THR A 236 -4.90 16.42 -9.79
CA THR A 236 -4.52 17.38 -10.84
C THR A 236 -4.40 18.81 -10.30
N ASP A 237 -5.42 19.28 -9.56
CA ASP A 237 -5.48 20.66 -9.06
C ASP A 237 -4.40 20.98 -8.00
N ARG A 238 -3.73 19.96 -7.46
CA ARG A 238 -2.66 20.15 -6.47
C ARG A 238 -1.27 20.28 -7.07
N LEU A 239 -1.13 19.95 -8.36
CA LEU A 239 0.17 19.80 -9.05
C LEU A 239 0.22 20.64 -10.33
N PRO A 240 0.09 21.99 -10.25
CA PRO A 240 0.17 22.86 -11.42
C PRO A 240 1.49 22.72 -12.17
N GLU A 241 2.62 22.50 -11.46
CA GLU A 241 3.95 22.30 -12.05
C GLU A 241 4.00 21.06 -12.96
N VAL A 242 3.34 19.98 -12.54
CA VAL A 242 3.27 18.73 -13.31
C VAL A 242 2.39 18.91 -14.54
N THR A 243 1.25 19.61 -14.39
CA THR A 243 0.35 19.88 -15.52
C THR A 243 0.98 20.80 -16.55
N GLU A 244 1.75 21.80 -16.12
CA GLU A 244 2.50 22.69 -17.01
C GLU A 244 3.62 21.93 -17.74
N ALA A 245 4.42 21.16 -17.02
CA ALA A 245 5.45 20.30 -17.60
C ALA A 245 4.87 19.34 -18.65
N ALA A 246 3.74 18.71 -18.37
CA ALA A 246 3.06 17.82 -19.30
C ALA A 246 2.55 18.55 -20.55
N ARG A 247 2.03 19.78 -20.41
CA ARG A 247 1.62 20.61 -21.55
C ARG A 247 2.78 21.07 -22.42
N GLY A 248 3.97 21.22 -21.83
CA GLY A 248 5.20 21.57 -22.54
C GLY A 248 5.78 20.48 -23.43
N LEU A 249 5.31 19.24 -23.33
CA LEU A 249 5.74 18.16 -24.23
C LEU A 249 5.11 18.30 -25.60
N ASP A 250 5.86 17.94 -26.68
CA ASP A 250 5.40 18.11 -28.05
C ASP A 250 4.21 17.23 -28.41
N VAL A 251 4.11 16.00 -27.83
CA VAL A 251 3.00 15.08 -28.05
C VAL A 251 1.80 15.48 -27.20
N ARG A 252 0.62 15.57 -27.82
CA ARG A 252 -0.60 16.07 -27.18
C ARG A 252 -1.53 14.98 -26.63
N ARG A 253 -1.18 13.69 -26.84
CA ARG A 253 -2.00 12.57 -26.33
C ARG A 253 -1.10 11.46 -25.78
N PHE A 254 -1.11 11.27 -24.47
CA PHE A 254 -0.27 10.26 -23.83
C PHE A 254 -0.75 9.85 -22.45
N ILE A 255 -0.21 8.71 -21.99
CA ILE A 255 -0.24 8.24 -20.60
C ILE A 255 1.18 7.91 -20.22
N LEU A 256 1.72 8.62 -19.22
CA LEU A 256 3.07 8.41 -18.67
C LEU A 256 2.99 7.98 -17.21
N ASP A 257 3.88 7.09 -16.80
CA ASP A 257 4.06 6.63 -15.41
C ASP A 257 5.35 7.25 -14.87
N GLY A 258 5.28 7.83 -13.69
CA GLY A 258 6.40 8.56 -13.10
C GLY A 258 6.27 8.75 -11.59
N GLU A 259 7.18 9.52 -11.06
CA GLU A 259 7.23 9.94 -9.67
C GLU A 259 7.27 11.47 -9.61
N VAL A 260 6.52 12.07 -8.70
CA VAL A 260 6.65 13.49 -8.38
C VAL A 260 7.56 13.62 -7.18
N ILE A 261 8.61 14.42 -7.32
CA ILE A 261 9.64 14.59 -6.30
C ILE A 261 10.03 16.06 -6.17
N SER A 262 10.35 16.48 -4.95
CA SER A 262 10.93 17.81 -4.70
C SER A 262 12.44 17.69 -4.54
N PHE A 263 13.17 18.64 -5.15
CA PHE A 263 14.63 18.75 -5.01
C PHE A 263 14.99 19.99 -4.21
N ASP A 264 16.12 19.96 -3.52
CA ASP A 264 16.71 21.12 -2.88
C ASP A 264 17.52 21.98 -3.89
N GLY A 265 18.09 23.09 -3.42
CA GLY A 265 18.90 23.99 -4.26
C GLY A 265 20.19 23.36 -4.80
N THR A 266 20.58 22.18 -4.33
CA THR A 266 21.76 21.44 -4.81
C THR A 266 21.40 20.32 -5.79
N GLY A 267 20.10 20.10 -6.05
CA GLY A 267 19.59 19.03 -6.90
C GLY A 267 19.47 17.67 -6.18
N ARG A 268 19.59 17.64 -4.85
CA ARG A 268 19.32 16.42 -4.06
C ARG A 268 17.82 16.29 -3.78
N PRO A 269 17.26 15.05 -3.75
CA PRO A 269 15.88 14.86 -3.39
C PRO A 269 15.64 15.30 -1.94
N ARG A 270 14.54 16.03 -1.72
CA ARG A 270 14.02 16.30 -0.37
C ARG A 270 13.41 15.05 0.21
N SER A 271 13.19 15.04 1.52
CA SER A 271 12.57 13.92 2.20
C SER A 271 11.19 13.60 1.63
N PHE A 272 10.78 12.32 1.71
CA PHE A 272 9.42 11.90 1.37
C PHE A 272 8.35 12.71 2.12
N GLN A 273 8.60 13.08 3.39
CA GLN A 273 7.64 13.84 4.20
C GLN A 273 7.38 15.24 3.62
N GLU A 274 8.43 15.92 3.16
CA GLU A 274 8.30 17.25 2.55
C GLU A 274 7.55 17.16 1.23
N THR A 275 7.92 16.21 0.36
CA THR A 275 7.22 15.96 -0.91
C THR A 275 5.76 15.56 -0.67
N ALA A 276 5.49 14.66 0.26
CA ALA A 276 4.13 14.22 0.59
C ALA A 276 3.30 15.34 1.24
N GLY A 277 3.91 16.15 2.10
CA GLY A 277 3.29 17.34 2.68
C GLY A 277 2.87 18.34 1.61
N ARG A 278 3.75 18.61 0.63
CA ARG A 278 3.47 19.47 -0.53
C ARG A 278 2.30 18.94 -1.36
N VAL A 279 2.34 17.69 -1.77
CA VAL A 279 1.30 17.05 -2.59
C VAL A 279 -0.03 16.89 -1.82
N GLY A 280 0.02 16.73 -0.51
CA GLY A 280 -1.14 16.66 0.38
C GLY A 280 -1.84 17.99 0.61
N SER A 281 -1.16 19.13 0.37
CA SER A 281 -1.72 20.47 0.59
C SER A 281 -2.93 20.72 -0.33
N ARG A 282 -4.03 21.18 0.27
CA ARG A 282 -5.27 21.58 -0.43
C ARG A 282 -5.56 23.07 -0.28
N VAL A 283 -4.87 23.72 0.64
CA VAL A 283 -5.03 25.15 0.95
C VAL A 283 -3.81 25.87 0.43
N ASP A 284 -4.03 26.94 -0.34
CA ASP A 284 -2.96 27.74 -0.94
C ASP A 284 -1.90 26.94 -1.72
N VAL A 285 -2.38 26.20 -2.73
CA VAL A 285 -1.52 25.39 -3.63
C VAL A 285 -0.46 26.25 -4.30
N ALA A 286 -0.79 27.51 -4.65
CA ALA A 286 0.15 28.41 -5.32
C ALA A 286 1.33 28.80 -4.41
N THR A 287 1.11 29.06 -3.13
CA THR A 287 2.19 29.31 -2.17
C THR A 287 3.01 28.04 -1.94
N ALA A 288 2.37 26.90 -1.71
CA ALA A 288 3.06 25.64 -1.54
C ALA A 288 3.94 25.25 -2.75
N ALA A 289 3.48 25.56 -3.98
CA ALA A 289 4.24 25.33 -5.21
C ALA A 289 5.49 26.22 -5.30
N ARG A 290 5.44 27.44 -4.77
CA ARG A 290 6.61 28.34 -4.72
C ARG A 290 7.62 27.95 -3.65
N GLU A 291 7.14 27.54 -2.47
CA GLU A 291 7.99 27.19 -1.32
C GLU A 291 8.66 25.83 -1.48
N THR A 292 7.93 24.87 -2.02
CA THR A 292 8.41 23.49 -2.22
C THR A 292 8.01 23.02 -3.62
N PRO A 293 8.66 23.51 -4.68
CA PRO A 293 8.35 23.08 -6.04
C PRO A 293 8.60 21.58 -6.21
N VAL A 294 7.77 20.94 -7.02
CA VAL A 294 7.91 19.53 -7.36
C VAL A 294 8.09 19.35 -8.86
N SER A 295 8.82 18.31 -9.22
CA SER A 295 9.10 17.95 -10.62
C SER A 295 8.61 16.55 -10.91
N PRO A 296 7.98 16.31 -12.06
CA PRO A 296 7.70 14.94 -12.51
C PRO A 296 8.97 14.31 -13.07
N VAL A 297 9.24 13.06 -12.70
CA VAL A 297 10.31 12.23 -13.26
C VAL A 297 9.69 10.96 -13.80
N PHE A 298 9.65 10.82 -15.12
CA PHE A 298 8.97 9.71 -15.78
C PHE A 298 9.91 8.52 -16.00
N PHE A 299 9.37 7.31 -15.88
CA PHE A 299 10.11 6.05 -16.02
C PHE A 299 9.41 5.01 -16.92
N ASP A 300 8.19 5.27 -17.39
CA ASP A 300 7.51 4.41 -18.36
C ASP A 300 6.48 5.20 -19.18
N ALA A 301 6.22 4.73 -20.42
CA ALA A 301 5.18 5.24 -21.28
C ALA A 301 4.17 4.13 -21.58
N LEU A 302 2.89 4.40 -21.28
CA LEU A 302 1.81 3.40 -21.42
C LEU A 302 1.01 3.62 -22.69
N SER A 303 0.89 4.87 -23.16
CA SER A 303 0.27 5.23 -24.43
C SER A 303 0.90 6.50 -24.98
N VAL A 304 1.09 6.55 -26.30
CA VAL A 304 1.59 7.73 -27.03
C VAL A 304 0.86 7.85 -28.34
N ASP A 305 0.31 9.01 -28.67
CA ASP A 305 -0.47 9.30 -29.91
C ASP A 305 -1.60 8.31 -30.17
N GLY A 306 -2.25 7.83 -29.10
CA GLY A 306 -3.35 6.86 -29.19
C GLY A 306 -2.91 5.42 -29.38
N ARG A 307 -1.60 5.15 -29.48
CA ARG A 307 -1.05 3.80 -29.56
C ARG A 307 -0.89 3.25 -28.13
N ASP A 308 -1.48 2.09 -27.85
CA ASP A 308 -1.28 1.33 -26.62
C ASP A 308 0.11 0.70 -26.64
N LEU A 309 0.90 0.92 -25.60
CA LEU A 309 2.26 0.40 -25.44
C LEU A 309 2.36 -0.71 -24.39
N LEU A 310 1.28 -1.02 -23.67
CA LEU A 310 1.31 -1.91 -22.50
C LEU A 310 1.92 -3.28 -22.79
N ASP A 311 1.62 -3.84 -23.96
CA ASP A 311 2.08 -5.18 -24.37
C ASP A 311 3.47 -5.20 -25.00
N LEU A 312 4.03 -4.02 -25.29
CA LEU A 312 5.38 -3.91 -25.87
C LEU A 312 6.44 -4.21 -24.80
N PRO A 313 7.61 -4.72 -25.20
CA PRO A 313 8.78 -4.82 -24.32
C PRO A 313 9.11 -3.49 -23.65
N PHE A 314 9.61 -3.52 -22.40
CA PHE A 314 10.02 -2.30 -21.69
C PHE A 314 11.04 -1.47 -22.47
N ALA A 315 11.95 -2.12 -23.21
CA ALA A 315 12.91 -1.43 -24.05
C ALA A 315 12.23 -0.51 -25.10
N GLU A 316 11.15 -0.97 -25.73
CA GLU A 316 10.40 -0.20 -26.71
C GLU A 316 9.59 0.92 -26.07
N ARG A 317 8.91 0.63 -24.93
CA ARG A 317 8.19 1.66 -24.17
C ARG A 317 9.11 2.77 -23.72
N HIS A 318 10.31 2.41 -23.24
CA HIS A 318 11.29 3.41 -22.86
C HIS A 318 11.86 4.19 -24.04
N ALA A 319 12.00 3.60 -25.22
CA ALA A 319 12.41 4.33 -26.43
C ALA A 319 11.38 5.41 -26.78
N GLU A 320 10.09 5.11 -26.68
CA GLU A 320 9.02 6.11 -26.85
C GLU A 320 9.05 7.18 -25.76
N LEU A 321 9.28 6.78 -24.50
CA LEU A 321 9.47 7.74 -23.40
C LEU A 321 10.64 8.69 -23.69
N ALA A 322 11.77 8.16 -24.14
CA ALA A 322 12.96 8.95 -24.43
C ALA A 322 12.78 9.91 -25.62
N ARG A 323 11.95 9.53 -26.58
CA ARG A 323 11.57 10.41 -27.69
C ARG A 323 10.70 11.58 -27.24
N LEU A 324 9.78 11.33 -26.30
CA LEU A 324 8.76 12.28 -25.86
C LEU A 324 9.25 13.20 -24.74
N VAL A 325 9.97 12.66 -23.78
CA VAL A 325 10.31 13.33 -22.51
C VAL A 325 11.78 13.73 -22.48
N PRO A 326 12.12 15.01 -22.24
CA PRO A 326 13.51 15.45 -22.11
C PRO A 326 14.23 14.80 -20.93
N GLU A 327 15.56 14.66 -21.03
CA GLU A 327 16.39 13.94 -20.06
C GLU A 327 16.18 14.37 -18.60
N PRO A 328 16.09 15.66 -18.25
CA PRO A 328 15.88 16.06 -16.85
C PRO A 328 14.57 15.59 -16.23
N MET A 329 13.58 15.23 -17.06
CA MET A 329 12.29 14.71 -16.62
C MET A 329 12.19 13.18 -16.76
N ARG A 330 13.28 12.50 -17.10
CA ARG A 330 13.36 11.04 -17.15
C ARG A 330 14.19 10.49 -15.99
N VAL A 331 13.78 9.35 -15.46
CA VAL A 331 14.59 8.65 -14.46
C VAL A 331 15.98 8.30 -15.06
N ARG A 332 17.02 8.55 -14.29
CA ARG A 332 18.38 8.14 -14.66
C ARG A 332 18.49 6.63 -14.61
N ARG A 333 19.19 6.04 -15.58
CA ARG A 333 19.34 4.59 -15.67
C ARG A 333 20.68 4.15 -16.25
N ALA A 334 21.07 2.92 -15.93
CA ALA A 334 22.13 2.17 -16.58
C ALA A 334 21.57 0.92 -17.26
N LEU A 335 22.08 0.58 -18.44
CA LEU A 335 21.78 -0.69 -19.11
C LEU A 335 22.82 -1.72 -18.69
N VAL A 336 22.37 -2.91 -18.31
CA VAL A 336 23.19 -4.02 -17.81
C VAL A 336 22.96 -5.23 -18.69
N LYS A 337 24.02 -5.79 -19.25
CA LYS A 337 23.96 -6.89 -20.23
C LYS A 337 23.78 -8.28 -19.59
N GLY A 338 23.66 -8.33 -18.28
CA GLY A 338 23.47 -9.55 -17.51
C GLY A 338 24.51 -9.70 -16.38
N PRO A 339 24.66 -10.90 -15.82
CA PRO A 339 25.55 -11.15 -14.67
C PRO A 339 27.02 -10.78 -14.90
N ASP A 340 27.49 -10.84 -16.14
CA ASP A 340 28.87 -10.47 -16.51
C ASP A 340 29.13 -8.95 -16.43
N ASP A 341 28.08 -8.15 -16.31
CA ASP A 341 28.14 -6.68 -16.24
C ASP A 341 27.67 -6.15 -14.85
N LEU A 342 27.75 -7.00 -13.83
CA LEU A 342 27.27 -6.72 -12.48
C LEU A 342 27.94 -5.49 -11.85
N GLU A 343 29.24 -5.29 -12.09
CA GLU A 343 30.01 -4.16 -11.56
C GLU A 343 29.38 -2.80 -11.99
N ALA A 344 28.89 -2.72 -13.23
CA ALA A 344 28.21 -1.51 -13.70
C ALA A 344 26.90 -1.25 -12.92
N ALA A 345 26.17 -2.29 -12.59
CA ALA A 345 24.93 -2.18 -11.80
C ALA A 345 25.21 -1.78 -10.34
N GLU A 346 26.25 -2.35 -9.73
CA GLU A 346 26.65 -2.02 -8.36
C GLU A 346 27.19 -0.59 -8.25
N ARG A 347 28.00 -0.15 -9.22
CA ARG A 347 28.46 1.22 -9.31
C ARG A 347 27.28 2.20 -9.46
N PHE A 348 26.32 1.90 -10.32
CA PHE A 348 25.12 2.72 -10.47
C PHE A 348 24.30 2.80 -9.17
N LEU A 349 24.17 1.71 -8.42
CA LEU A 349 23.52 1.73 -7.09
C LEU A 349 24.29 2.67 -6.13
N ALA A 350 25.61 2.55 -6.05
CA ALA A 350 26.43 3.42 -5.19
C ALA A 350 26.24 4.91 -5.53
N GLU A 351 26.34 5.27 -6.81
CA GLU A 351 26.10 6.63 -7.28
C GLU A 351 24.68 7.13 -6.96
N THR A 352 23.67 6.25 -7.10
CA THR A 352 22.27 6.57 -6.79
C THR A 352 22.08 6.91 -5.31
N LEU A 353 22.71 6.15 -4.42
CA LEU A 353 22.68 6.39 -2.97
C LEU A 353 23.43 7.67 -2.58
N GLU A 354 24.59 7.93 -3.19
CA GLU A 354 25.34 9.18 -2.98
C GLU A 354 24.52 10.41 -3.39
N ARG A 355 23.70 10.29 -4.42
CA ARG A 355 22.76 11.32 -4.86
C ARG A 355 21.56 11.50 -3.93
N GLY A 356 21.39 10.63 -2.92
CA GLY A 356 20.33 10.71 -1.91
C GLY A 356 19.02 9.99 -2.29
N HIS A 357 19.02 9.15 -3.34
CA HIS A 357 17.87 8.32 -3.69
C HIS A 357 17.81 7.05 -2.84
N GLU A 358 16.63 6.40 -2.81
CA GLU A 358 16.32 5.28 -1.89
C GLU A 358 17.02 3.96 -2.27
N GLY A 359 17.54 3.85 -3.48
CA GLY A 359 18.09 2.63 -4.05
C GLY A 359 17.78 2.54 -5.53
N VAL A 360 17.62 1.34 -6.07
CA VAL A 360 17.35 1.13 -7.50
C VAL A 360 16.15 0.23 -7.76
N VAL A 361 15.59 0.37 -8.96
CA VAL A 361 14.63 -0.56 -9.55
C VAL A 361 15.27 -1.21 -10.77
N VAL A 362 15.43 -2.52 -10.74
CA VAL A 362 15.95 -3.31 -11.87
C VAL A 362 14.77 -3.80 -12.69
N LYS A 363 14.76 -3.51 -13.98
CA LYS A 363 13.66 -3.79 -14.92
C LYS A 363 14.13 -4.66 -16.07
N GLY A 364 13.47 -5.80 -16.27
CA GLY A 364 13.71 -6.67 -17.44
C GLY A 364 13.29 -5.98 -18.74
N LEU A 365 14.19 -5.91 -19.73
CA LEU A 365 13.95 -5.15 -20.97
C LEU A 365 12.83 -5.73 -21.84
N GLN A 366 12.58 -7.03 -21.77
CA GLN A 366 11.58 -7.73 -22.59
C GLN A 366 10.19 -7.80 -21.95
N ALA A 367 10.03 -7.26 -20.76
CA ALA A 367 8.77 -7.39 -20.01
C ALA A 367 7.70 -6.42 -20.48
N PRO A 368 6.45 -6.88 -20.71
CA PRO A 368 5.32 -6.01 -20.90
C PRO A 368 4.95 -5.28 -19.58
N TYR A 369 4.11 -4.27 -19.67
CA TYR A 369 3.57 -3.60 -18.48
C TYR A 369 2.42 -4.43 -17.89
N SER A 370 2.64 -5.05 -16.75
CA SER A 370 1.69 -5.92 -16.06
C SER A 370 1.32 -5.33 -14.71
N ALA A 371 0.22 -4.59 -14.66
CA ALA A 371 -0.27 -3.99 -13.43
C ALA A 371 -1.03 -4.97 -12.53
N GLY A 372 -1.20 -4.59 -11.27
CA GLY A 372 -1.90 -5.41 -10.28
C GLY A 372 -1.15 -6.68 -9.85
N ARG A 373 -0.07 -7.02 -10.51
CA ARG A 373 0.87 -8.07 -10.13
C ARG A 373 2.18 -7.45 -9.64
N ARG A 374 2.70 -7.97 -8.56
CA ARG A 374 4.14 -7.87 -8.32
C ARG A 374 4.78 -8.83 -9.30
N GLY A 375 5.09 -8.37 -10.51
CA GLY A 375 5.76 -9.15 -11.53
C GLY A 375 7.23 -9.38 -11.17
N ALA A 376 7.77 -10.56 -11.50
CA ALA A 376 9.19 -10.84 -11.35
C ALA A 376 10.08 -9.95 -12.25
N SER A 377 9.49 -9.17 -13.15
CA SER A 377 10.19 -8.33 -14.12
C SER A 377 10.58 -6.93 -13.64
N TRP A 378 10.09 -6.50 -12.47
CA TRP A 378 10.53 -5.29 -11.77
C TRP A 378 10.98 -5.68 -10.36
N LEU A 379 12.25 -5.45 -10.04
CA LEU A 379 12.86 -5.79 -8.77
C LEU A 379 13.46 -4.55 -8.13
N LYS A 380 12.99 -4.19 -6.93
CA LYS A 380 13.54 -3.07 -6.18
C LYS A 380 14.62 -3.56 -5.22
N VAL A 381 15.74 -2.87 -5.21
CA VAL A 381 16.86 -3.08 -4.29
C VAL A 381 17.07 -1.81 -3.49
N LYS A 382 17.02 -1.95 -2.17
CA LYS A 382 17.27 -0.86 -1.22
C LYS A 382 18.30 -1.33 -0.20
N PRO A 383 19.17 -0.45 0.30
CA PRO A 383 19.94 -0.72 1.50
C PRO A 383 18.99 -1.07 2.65
N VAL A 384 19.36 -2.06 3.41
CA VAL A 384 18.69 -2.39 4.66
C VAL A 384 19.61 -1.96 5.77
N HIS A 385 19.19 -0.96 6.54
CA HIS A 385 19.87 -0.58 7.77
C HIS A 385 19.41 -1.48 8.90
N THR A 386 20.31 -1.83 9.80
CA THR A 386 19.97 -2.56 11.03
C THR A 386 20.47 -1.80 12.24
N LEU A 387 19.72 -1.93 13.33
CA LEU A 387 20.07 -1.40 14.65
C LEU A 387 19.77 -2.47 15.71
N ASP A 388 20.62 -2.55 16.69
CA ASP A 388 20.36 -3.30 17.91
C ASP A 388 19.71 -2.33 18.93
N LEU A 389 18.42 -2.51 19.20
CA LEU A 389 17.63 -1.65 20.07
C LEU A 389 17.09 -2.42 21.26
N VAL A 390 16.76 -1.72 22.33
CA VAL A 390 16.20 -2.31 23.54
C VAL A 390 14.68 -2.25 23.50
N VAL A 391 14.01 -3.32 23.91
CA VAL A 391 12.56 -3.33 24.10
C VAL A 391 12.21 -2.63 25.41
N LEU A 392 11.44 -1.55 25.31
CA LEU A 392 11.02 -0.73 26.47
C LEU A 392 9.61 -1.09 26.96
N ALA A 393 8.75 -1.53 26.04
CA ALA A 393 7.38 -1.93 26.30
C ALA A 393 6.85 -2.75 25.12
N ALA A 394 5.70 -3.40 25.30
CA ALA A 394 4.98 -4.04 24.23
C ALA A 394 3.47 -3.89 24.40
N GLU A 395 2.73 -3.84 23.29
CA GLU A 395 1.27 -3.74 23.31
C GLU A 395 0.65 -5.09 22.98
N TRP A 396 -0.50 -5.38 23.58
CA TRP A 396 -1.28 -6.55 23.27
C TRP A 396 -1.77 -6.51 21.81
N GLY A 397 -1.73 -7.64 21.15
CA GLY A 397 -2.15 -7.76 19.76
C GLY A 397 -3.66 -7.87 19.60
N HIS A 398 -4.12 -7.56 18.39
CA HIS A 398 -5.51 -7.69 17.97
C HIS A 398 -5.67 -8.78 16.90
N GLY A 399 -6.89 -9.26 16.72
CA GLY A 399 -7.22 -10.26 15.70
C GLY A 399 -6.42 -11.55 15.92
N ARG A 400 -5.66 -12.01 14.92
CA ARG A 400 -4.81 -13.21 15.02
C ARG A 400 -3.76 -13.17 16.13
N ARG A 401 -3.42 -11.98 16.62
CA ARG A 401 -2.40 -11.78 17.67
C ARG A 401 -3.01 -11.52 19.04
N THR A 402 -4.32 -11.71 19.20
CA THR A 402 -4.97 -11.62 20.50
C THR A 402 -4.30 -12.55 21.49
N GLY A 403 -4.00 -12.03 22.70
CA GLY A 403 -3.27 -12.76 23.73
C GLY A 403 -1.76 -12.84 23.53
N LYS A 404 -1.20 -12.14 22.52
CA LYS A 404 0.24 -12.03 22.30
C LYS A 404 0.69 -10.56 22.41
N LEU A 405 1.86 -10.34 22.99
CA LEU A 405 2.53 -9.03 22.98
C LEU A 405 3.20 -8.85 21.62
N SER A 406 2.62 -8.03 20.74
CA SER A 406 2.96 -8.03 19.31
C SER A 406 3.42 -6.69 18.74
N ASN A 407 3.37 -5.59 19.49
CA ASN A 407 3.82 -4.28 19.04
C ASN A 407 4.89 -3.75 20.02
N LEU A 408 6.15 -3.90 19.64
CA LEU A 408 7.30 -3.55 20.47
C LEU A 408 7.57 -2.05 20.44
N HIS A 409 7.82 -1.46 21.59
CA HIS A 409 8.39 -0.12 21.75
C HIS A 409 9.92 -0.23 21.77
N LEU A 410 10.58 0.47 20.86
CA LEU A 410 12.01 0.33 20.59
C LEU A 410 12.77 1.55 21.08
N GLY A 411 13.79 1.33 21.89
CA GLY A 411 14.63 2.37 22.47
C GLY A 411 16.09 2.26 22.05
N ALA A 412 16.71 3.38 21.68
CA ALA A 412 18.15 3.53 21.55
C ALA A 412 18.73 4.11 22.84
N ARG A 413 19.97 3.76 23.13
CA ARG A 413 20.68 4.22 24.33
C ARG A 413 20.97 5.73 24.26
N THR A 414 20.78 6.42 25.36
CA THR A 414 21.12 7.84 25.51
C THR A 414 22.48 8.03 26.20
N ALA A 415 23.07 9.21 26.07
CA ALA A 415 24.38 9.52 26.66
C ALA A 415 24.41 9.44 28.19
N ASP A 416 23.26 9.63 28.84
CA ASP A 416 23.10 9.51 30.30
C ASP A 416 22.89 8.06 30.78
N GLY A 417 22.96 7.09 29.88
CA GLY A 417 22.79 5.66 30.17
C GLY A 417 21.33 5.19 30.19
N GLY A 418 20.36 6.07 29.89
CA GLY A 418 18.96 5.73 29.70
C GLY A 418 18.66 5.26 28.27
N PHE A 419 17.36 5.22 27.92
CA PHE A 419 16.88 4.85 26.61
C PHE A 419 15.85 5.84 26.10
N ALA A 420 16.02 6.29 24.85
CA ALA A 420 15.06 7.13 24.14
C ALA A 420 14.30 6.31 23.09
N MET A 421 12.98 6.40 23.14
CA MET A 421 12.11 5.70 22.20
C MET A 421 12.27 6.24 20.78
N LEU A 422 12.50 5.34 19.80
CA LEU A 422 12.62 5.63 18.36
C LEU A 422 11.40 5.20 17.56
N GLY A 423 10.46 4.49 18.15
CA GLY A 423 9.28 4.04 17.45
C GLY A 423 8.73 2.71 17.95
N LYS A 424 7.77 2.19 17.18
CA LYS A 424 7.12 0.90 17.44
C LYS A 424 7.19 0.00 16.22
N THR A 425 7.18 -1.31 16.44
CA THR A 425 7.03 -2.26 15.35
C THR A 425 6.21 -3.49 15.76
N PHE A 426 5.36 -3.93 14.81
CA PHE A 426 4.64 -5.19 14.88
C PHE A 426 4.98 -6.11 13.68
N LYS A 427 6.01 -5.77 12.90
CA LYS A 427 6.42 -6.46 11.67
C LYS A 427 7.64 -7.34 11.88
N GLY A 428 7.81 -8.33 11.02
CA GLY A 428 8.97 -9.23 11.04
C GLY A 428 8.87 -10.41 12.01
N MET A 429 7.77 -10.55 12.75
CA MET A 429 7.61 -11.57 13.77
C MET A 429 6.89 -12.80 13.23
N THR A 430 7.47 -13.97 13.39
CA THR A 430 6.80 -15.26 13.17
C THR A 430 5.89 -15.61 14.35
N ASP A 431 4.97 -16.57 14.17
CA ASP A 431 4.10 -17.01 15.27
C ASP A 431 4.91 -17.65 16.43
N ALA A 432 5.97 -18.37 16.11
CA ALA A 432 6.91 -18.92 17.13
C ALA A 432 7.62 -17.78 17.90
N MET A 433 8.05 -16.74 17.20
CA MET A 433 8.68 -15.58 17.83
C MET A 433 7.69 -14.82 18.71
N LEU A 434 6.43 -14.68 18.28
CA LEU A 434 5.36 -14.04 19.08
C LEU A 434 5.06 -14.81 20.36
N GLU A 435 5.08 -16.15 20.31
CA GLU A 435 4.90 -17.00 21.49
C GLU A 435 6.02 -16.81 22.48
N TRP A 436 7.25 -16.97 22.02
CA TRP A 436 8.45 -16.82 22.84
C TRP A 436 8.55 -15.43 23.47
N GLN A 437 8.40 -14.37 22.66
CA GLN A 437 8.53 -13.00 23.17
C GLN A 437 7.44 -12.65 24.18
N THR A 438 6.21 -13.17 24.01
CA THR A 438 5.13 -12.92 24.98
C THR A 438 5.48 -13.47 26.35
N GLY A 439 6.00 -14.71 26.40
CA GLY A 439 6.51 -15.30 27.64
C GLY A 439 7.65 -14.47 28.24
N ARG A 440 8.67 -14.20 27.42
CA ARG A 440 9.87 -13.48 27.87
C ARG A 440 9.59 -12.06 28.36
N LEU A 441 8.74 -11.31 27.66
CA LEU A 441 8.38 -9.94 28.04
C LEU A 441 7.56 -9.90 29.35
N ARG A 442 6.72 -10.90 29.62
CA ARG A 442 6.00 -11.02 30.88
C ARG A 442 6.92 -11.35 32.06
N GLU A 443 7.96 -12.13 31.88
CA GLU A 443 8.97 -12.40 32.93
C GLU A 443 9.69 -11.13 33.39
N ILE A 444 9.89 -10.15 32.48
CA ILE A 444 10.57 -8.89 32.77
C ILE A 444 9.58 -7.71 32.88
N ALA A 445 8.28 -7.96 32.98
CA ALA A 445 7.28 -6.93 33.08
C ALA A 445 7.40 -6.13 34.39
N LEU A 446 7.26 -4.83 34.27
CA LEU A 446 7.16 -3.88 35.38
C LEU A 446 5.70 -3.52 35.69
N ASP A 447 4.87 -3.45 34.62
CA ASP A 447 3.45 -3.16 34.70
C ASP A 447 2.70 -3.86 33.57
N GLU A 448 1.71 -4.69 33.91
CA GLU A 448 0.81 -5.40 33.00
C GLU A 448 -0.65 -4.93 33.11
N SER A 449 -0.91 -3.87 33.86
CA SER A 449 -2.29 -3.46 34.19
C SER A 449 -3.06 -2.86 33.03
N GLY A 450 -2.39 -2.52 31.93
CA GLY A 450 -2.96 -1.82 30.79
C GLY A 450 -2.82 -2.58 29.46
N TYR A 451 -3.23 -1.89 28.39
CA TYR A 451 -3.04 -2.35 27.02
C TYR A 451 -1.55 -2.45 26.64
N THR A 452 -0.71 -1.61 27.22
CA THR A 452 0.73 -1.60 27.05
C THR A 452 1.39 -2.21 28.29
N VAL A 453 2.19 -3.23 28.09
CA VAL A 453 3.02 -3.85 29.12
C VAL A 453 4.38 -3.19 29.11
N THR A 454 4.72 -2.49 30.18
CA THR A 454 6.05 -1.89 30.37
C THR A 454 7.00 -2.93 30.92
N VAL A 455 8.22 -3.00 30.38
CA VAL A 455 9.20 -4.02 30.75
C VAL A 455 10.52 -3.41 31.21
N ARG A 456 11.29 -4.18 31.99
CA ARG A 456 12.68 -3.83 32.24
C ARG A 456 13.46 -3.82 30.94
N PRO A 457 14.31 -2.81 30.66
CA PRO A 457 15.03 -2.68 29.40
C PRO A 457 16.21 -3.66 29.34
N GLU A 458 15.92 -4.95 29.31
CA GLU A 458 16.90 -6.05 29.33
C GLU A 458 17.02 -6.78 28.00
N LEU A 459 16.01 -6.70 27.14
CA LEU A 459 15.92 -7.47 25.92
C LEU A 459 16.36 -6.65 24.72
N VAL A 460 17.45 -7.06 24.07
CA VAL A 460 17.96 -6.44 22.83
C VAL A 460 17.38 -7.15 21.62
N VAL A 461 17.00 -6.36 20.61
CA VAL A 461 16.39 -6.83 19.38
C VAL A 461 17.05 -6.17 18.17
N GLU A 462 17.45 -6.96 17.18
CA GLU A 462 17.91 -6.45 15.89
C GLU A 462 16.72 -6.04 15.04
N ILE A 463 16.71 -4.78 14.64
CA ILE A 463 15.66 -4.14 13.86
C ILE A 463 16.20 -3.75 12.50
N ALA A 464 15.59 -4.25 11.44
CA ALA A 464 15.79 -3.71 10.10
C ALA A 464 14.83 -2.55 9.86
N TYR A 465 15.30 -1.49 9.21
CA TYR A 465 14.50 -0.32 8.87
C TYR A 465 14.95 0.31 7.55
N ASP A 466 14.09 1.13 6.95
CA ASP A 466 14.34 1.71 5.63
C ASP A 466 14.89 3.14 5.69
N GLY A 467 14.93 3.78 6.87
CA GLY A 467 15.40 5.14 7.10
C GLY A 467 14.77 5.79 8.32
N LEU A 468 15.11 7.04 8.58
CA LEU A 468 14.53 7.86 9.64
C LEU A 468 13.54 8.89 9.07
N GLN A 469 12.66 9.37 9.93
CA GLN A 469 11.83 10.55 9.68
C GLN A 469 11.72 11.40 10.94
N ARG A 470 11.55 12.72 10.79
CA ARG A 470 11.31 13.62 11.92
C ARG A 470 10.02 13.26 12.63
N SER A 471 10.03 13.37 13.95
CA SER A 471 8.87 13.07 14.78
C SER A 471 8.87 13.97 16.03
N SER A 472 7.80 14.73 16.19
CA SER A 472 7.55 15.48 17.43
C SER A 472 7.02 14.60 18.56
N ARG A 473 6.68 13.35 18.26
CA ARG A 473 6.10 12.39 19.21
C ARG A 473 7.13 11.75 20.12
N TYR A 474 8.34 11.55 19.62
CA TYR A 474 9.39 10.81 20.32
C TYR A 474 10.50 11.72 20.82
N PRO A 475 11.05 11.48 22.04
CA PRO A 475 12.07 12.34 22.64
C PRO A 475 13.35 12.50 21.79
N ALA A 476 13.70 11.49 21.00
CA ALA A 476 14.84 11.56 20.09
C ALA A 476 14.62 12.47 18.87
N GLY A 477 13.43 13.06 18.70
CA GLY A 477 13.07 13.92 17.56
C GLY A 477 12.89 13.18 16.25
N VAL A 478 13.11 11.87 16.23
CA VAL A 478 13.05 11.01 15.03
C VAL A 478 12.30 9.71 15.31
N THR A 479 11.86 9.04 14.23
CA THR A 479 11.32 7.69 14.30
C THR A 479 11.77 6.86 13.10
N LEU A 480 11.80 5.54 13.30
CA LEU A 480 12.18 4.56 12.28
C LEU A 480 11.07 4.39 11.23
N ARG A 481 11.45 4.42 9.95
CA ARG A 481 10.54 4.09 8.84
C ARG A 481 10.56 2.58 8.57
N PHE A 482 9.38 1.98 8.53
CA PHE A 482 9.17 0.56 8.20
C PHE A 482 9.98 -0.42 9.04
N ALA A 483 10.17 -0.10 10.32
CA ALA A 483 10.86 -0.96 11.26
C ALA A 483 10.25 -2.38 11.30
N ARG A 484 11.12 -3.39 11.31
CA ARG A 484 10.73 -4.80 11.42
C ARG A 484 11.76 -5.58 12.23
N VAL A 485 11.29 -6.50 13.05
CA VAL A 485 12.14 -7.39 13.82
C VAL A 485 12.86 -8.35 12.87
N VAL A 486 14.17 -8.48 13.04
CA VAL A 486 15.02 -9.47 12.37
C VAL A 486 15.19 -10.68 13.29
N ARG A 487 15.70 -10.44 14.50
CA ARG A 487 15.90 -11.45 15.55
C ARG A 487 16.11 -10.80 16.90
N TYR A 488 15.96 -11.56 17.96
CA TYR A 488 16.41 -11.17 19.28
C TYR A 488 17.91 -11.40 19.44
N ARG A 489 18.56 -10.52 20.16
CA ARG A 489 20.01 -10.52 20.43
C ARG A 489 20.25 -10.93 21.87
N GLU A 490 19.98 -12.21 22.18
CA GLU A 490 20.25 -12.77 23.52
C GLU A 490 21.75 -12.81 23.85
N ASP A 491 22.60 -12.64 22.84
CA ASP A 491 24.06 -12.51 22.93
C ASP A 491 24.51 -11.11 23.36
N LYS A 492 23.61 -10.11 23.40
CA LYS A 492 23.93 -8.71 23.73
C LYS A 492 23.23 -8.23 25.01
N ARG A 493 23.96 -7.42 25.76
CA ARG A 493 23.42 -6.68 26.90
C ARG A 493 22.84 -5.33 26.45
N PRO A 494 21.91 -4.72 27.21
CA PRO A 494 21.33 -3.41 26.88
C PRO A 494 22.37 -2.30 26.67
N GLU A 495 23.49 -2.36 27.38
CA GLU A 495 24.60 -1.40 27.26
C GLU A 495 25.34 -1.49 25.94
N GLU A 496 25.13 -2.56 25.17
CA GLU A 496 25.71 -2.80 23.86
C GLU A 496 24.76 -2.43 22.71
N ALA A 497 23.57 -1.93 23.05
CA ALA A 497 22.61 -1.44 22.07
C ALA A 497 23.10 -0.14 21.41
N ASP A 498 22.63 0.12 20.21
CA ASP A 498 22.96 1.33 19.44
C ASP A 498 22.50 2.58 20.18
N THR A 499 23.29 3.66 20.06
CA THR A 499 22.98 4.96 20.70
C THR A 499 22.17 5.85 19.77
N VAL A 500 21.46 6.83 20.33
CA VAL A 500 20.76 7.86 19.57
C VAL A 500 21.73 8.62 18.64
N GLU A 501 22.95 8.87 19.11
CA GLU A 501 24.00 9.53 18.31
C GLU A 501 24.42 8.68 17.11
N THR A 502 24.61 7.37 17.29
CA THR A 502 24.92 6.43 16.21
C THR A 502 23.80 6.41 15.17
N VAL A 503 22.54 6.33 15.61
CA VAL A 503 21.36 6.34 14.74
C VAL A 503 21.29 7.62 13.92
N LEU A 504 21.48 8.79 14.55
CA LEU A 504 21.45 10.09 13.89
C LEU A 504 22.68 10.33 12.99
N ALA A 505 23.85 9.75 13.31
CA ALA A 505 25.03 9.87 12.49
C ALA A 505 24.90 9.10 11.16
N ALA A 506 24.18 7.98 11.17
CA ALA A 506 23.89 7.21 9.97
C ALA A 506 22.89 7.91 9.02
N HIS A 507 22.21 8.97 9.48
CA HIS A 507 21.14 9.66 8.74
C HIS A 507 21.28 11.19 8.83
N PRO A 508 22.35 11.78 8.22
CA PRO A 508 22.61 13.22 8.30
C PRO A 508 21.47 14.08 7.71
N GLU A 509 20.69 13.52 6.78
CA GLU A 509 19.55 14.18 6.14
C GLU A 509 18.41 14.54 7.12
N VAL A 510 18.34 13.90 8.27
CA VAL A 510 17.27 14.17 9.27
C VAL A 510 17.72 15.25 10.27
N ARG A 511 19.02 15.61 10.31
CA ARG A 511 19.56 16.63 11.23
C ARG A 511 19.33 18.07 10.75
N GLN A 512 19.02 18.26 9.49
CA GLN A 512 18.68 19.55 8.87
C GLN A 512 17.17 19.79 8.97
#